data_8dff5f3847419472a785c78a41e002a5
#
_entry.id   8dff5f3847419472a785c78a41e002a5
#
_cell.length_a   1.000
_cell.length_b   1.000
_cell.length_c   1.000
_cell.angle_alpha   90.00
_cell.angle_beta   90.00
_cell.angle_gamma   90.00
#
_symmetry.space_group_name_H-M   'P 1'
#
loop_
_entity.id
_entity.type
_entity.pdbx_description
1 polymer ?
#
loop_
_entity_poly.entity_id
_entity_poly.type
_entity_poly.pdbx_seq_one_letter_code
_entity_poly.pdbx_strand_id
1 'polypeptide(L)'
;MLVARQVSGKNKEPGRAPRPRRRATYTRTAGVRHLFAAYELGEDKLFGHIKPRKTRGRFLEFCRYLRSLHSPEVRIAIICDNFSPHLTTVKDGRVGAWAAANNAEIAYTPTNSSWLNRVEAQFTALRYFALDGTDHPSHKEQASMIRRYIIWRNNHAYDERLRRVVTRANVA
;
A
#
# COMPACT_ATOMS: atom_id res chain seq x y z
N MET A 1 -17.99 23.88 -7.06
CA MET A 1 -17.88 24.66 -5.81
C MET A 1 -17.37 23.73 -4.72
N LEU A 2 -16.10 23.83 -4.36
CA LEU A 2 -15.42 22.96 -3.39
C LEU A 2 -15.70 23.49 -1.97
N VAL A 3 -16.45 22.74 -1.17
CA VAL A 3 -16.60 23.03 0.26
C VAL A 3 -15.45 22.38 1.02
N ALA A 4 -14.46 23.19 1.37
CA ALA A 4 -13.40 22.78 2.27
C ALA A 4 -13.97 22.67 3.69
N ARG A 5 -14.15 21.44 4.20
CA ARG A 5 -14.48 21.21 5.61
C ARG A 5 -13.21 21.35 6.43
N GLN A 6 -13.14 22.40 7.24
CA GLN A 6 -12.08 22.64 8.19
C GLN A 6 -12.11 21.55 9.27
N VAL A 7 -11.09 20.68 9.31
CA VAL A 7 -10.89 19.75 10.42
C VAL A 7 -9.87 20.41 11.33
N SER A 8 -10.29 20.78 12.55
CA SER A 8 -9.40 21.35 13.56
C SER A 8 -8.36 20.30 13.98
N GLY A 9 -7.13 20.50 13.54
CA GLY A 9 -5.99 19.78 14.11
C GLY A 9 -5.55 20.47 15.41
N LYS A 10 -5.21 19.71 16.45
CA LYS A 10 -4.62 20.25 17.67
C LYS A 10 -3.33 21.00 17.33
N ASN A 11 -3.30 22.31 17.54
CA ASN A 11 -2.08 23.10 17.40
C ASN A 11 -1.09 22.70 18.47
N LYS A 12 0.11 22.28 18.08
CA LYS A 12 1.21 22.00 19.00
C LYS A 12 2.03 23.25 19.37
N GLU A 13 1.82 24.35 18.66
CA GLU A 13 2.53 25.61 18.88
C GLU A 13 1.51 26.72 19.23
N PRO A 14 1.62 27.36 20.39
CA PRO A 14 0.77 28.49 20.75
C PRO A 14 0.94 29.61 19.71
N GLY A 15 -0.18 30.13 19.20
CA GLY A 15 -0.19 31.26 18.26
C GLY A 15 -0.14 30.91 16.76
N ARG A 16 0.00 29.65 16.37
CA ARG A 16 -0.03 29.26 14.96
C ARG A 16 -1.43 28.85 14.52
N ALA A 17 -1.95 29.49 13.48
CA ALA A 17 -3.24 29.11 12.88
C ALA A 17 -3.22 27.67 12.38
N PRO A 18 -4.32 26.88 12.56
CA PRO A 18 -4.42 25.53 12.05
C PRO A 18 -4.22 25.52 10.53
N ARG A 19 -3.31 24.68 10.01
CA ARG A 19 -3.22 24.50 8.55
C ARG A 19 -4.49 23.81 8.06
N PRO A 20 -5.22 24.40 7.10
CA PRO A 20 -6.40 23.77 6.55
C PRO A 20 -5.99 22.46 5.85
N ARG A 21 -6.43 21.33 6.38
CA ARG A 21 -6.29 20.04 5.67
C ARG A 21 -7.31 20.01 4.55
N ARG A 22 -6.86 20.14 3.32
CA ARG A 22 -7.71 19.89 2.15
C ARG A 22 -7.99 18.40 2.07
N ARG A 23 -9.25 18.03 2.18
CA ARG A 23 -9.68 16.66 1.88
C ARG A 23 -9.58 16.50 0.36
N ALA A 24 -8.84 15.50 -0.11
CA ALA A 24 -8.85 15.15 -1.52
C ALA A 24 -10.28 14.79 -1.94
N THR A 25 -10.92 15.64 -2.73
CA THR A 25 -12.20 15.34 -3.35
C THR A 25 -11.94 14.46 -4.55
N TYR A 26 -12.29 13.18 -4.44
CA TYR A 26 -12.17 12.24 -5.56
C TYR A 26 -13.23 12.58 -6.61
N THR A 27 -12.85 13.20 -7.69
CA THR A 27 -13.63 13.16 -8.92
C THR A 27 -13.31 11.85 -9.63
N ARG A 28 -14.27 10.95 -9.73
CA ARG A 28 -14.09 9.63 -10.39
C ARG A 28 -14.18 9.69 -11.92
N THR A 29 -14.18 10.87 -12.51
CA THR A 29 -14.32 11.08 -13.96
C THR A 29 -13.22 10.40 -14.78
N ALA A 30 -12.01 10.27 -14.23
CA ALA A 30 -10.89 9.59 -14.88
C ALA A 30 -10.80 8.07 -14.55
N GLY A 31 -11.79 7.52 -13.80
CA GLY A 31 -11.78 6.12 -13.35
C GLY A 31 -10.92 5.88 -12.11
N VAL A 32 -10.69 4.61 -11.80
CA VAL A 32 -9.96 4.16 -10.60
C VAL A 32 -8.70 3.41 -10.98
N ARG A 33 -7.65 3.56 -10.17
CA ARG A 33 -6.44 2.72 -10.20
C ARG A 33 -6.28 2.01 -8.86
N HIS A 34 -5.67 0.85 -8.90
CA HIS A 34 -5.45 0.01 -7.73
C HIS A 34 -3.95 -0.18 -7.52
N LEU A 35 -3.49 0.04 -6.30
CA LEU A 35 -2.13 -0.27 -5.89
C LEU A 35 -2.11 -1.68 -5.29
N PHE A 36 -1.36 -2.60 -5.91
CA PHE A 36 -0.88 -3.80 -5.27
C PHE A 36 0.41 -3.42 -4.56
N ALA A 37 0.50 -3.65 -3.27
CA ALA A 37 1.69 -3.34 -2.53
C ALA A 37 2.06 -4.48 -1.58
N ALA A 38 3.35 -4.61 -1.32
CA ALA A 38 3.91 -5.51 -0.33
C ALA A 38 4.96 -4.77 0.49
N TYR A 39 5.02 -5.09 1.78
CA TYR A 39 6.02 -4.58 2.68
C TYR A 39 6.91 -5.73 3.15
N GLU A 40 8.18 -5.66 2.82
CA GLU A 40 9.18 -6.61 3.24
C GLU A 40 9.70 -6.24 4.63
N LEU A 41 9.47 -7.15 5.58
CA LEU A 41 9.78 -6.91 6.99
C LEU A 41 11.29 -6.93 7.26
N GLY A 42 12.04 -7.80 6.57
CA GLY A 42 13.47 -7.98 6.80
C GLY A 42 14.28 -6.77 6.37
N GLU A 43 14.00 -6.22 5.18
CA GLU A 43 14.73 -5.10 4.61
C GLU A 43 14.03 -3.75 4.79
N ASP A 44 12.87 -3.72 5.47
CA ASP A 44 12.09 -2.50 5.65
C ASP A 44 11.80 -1.81 4.31
N LYS A 45 11.40 -2.57 3.27
CA LYS A 45 11.15 -2.05 1.93
C LYS A 45 9.69 -2.19 1.51
N LEU A 46 9.20 -1.19 0.81
CA LEU A 46 7.87 -1.16 0.21
C LEU A 46 7.97 -1.39 -1.29
N PHE A 47 7.16 -2.29 -1.82
CA PHE A 47 7.02 -2.57 -3.25
C PHE A 47 5.61 -2.28 -3.71
N GLY A 48 5.43 -1.85 -4.96
CA GLY A 48 4.09 -1.53 -5.44
C GLY A 48 3.94 -1.51 -6.95
N HIS A 49 2.82 -2.09 -7.43
CA HIS A 49 2.37 -2.04 -8.81
C HIS A 49 1.00 -1.40 -8.93
N ILE A 50 0.86 -0.39 -9.77
CA ILE A 50 -0.42 0.27 -10.03
C ILE A 50 -1.08 -0.39 -11.24
N LYS A 51 -2.31 -0.87 -11.07
CA LYS A 51 -3.07 -1.61 -12.08
C LYS A 51 -4.48 -1.03 -12.25
N PRO A 52 -5.10 -1.18 -13.43
CA PRO A 52 -6.47 -0.69 -13.67
C PRO A 52 -7.55 -1.55 -13.01
N ARG A 53 -7.25 -2.79 -12.65
CA ARG A 53 -8.21 -3.74 -12.06
C ARG A 53 -7.57 -4.59 -10.95
N LYS A 54 -8.37 -4.95 -9.94
CA LYS A 54 -8.01 -5.88 -8.86
C LYS A 54 -8.45 -7.30 -9.23
N THR A 55 -7.72 -7.98 -10.12
CA THR A 55 -8.03 -9.35 -10.53
C THR A 55 -6.98 -10.32 -10.02
N ARG A 56 -7.32 -11.62 -9.94
CA ARG A 56 -6.39 -12.69 -9.56
C ARG A 56 -5.18 -12.75 -10.49
N GLY A 57 -5.37 -12.55 -11.79
CA GLY A 57 -4.24 -12.47 -12.73
C GLY A 57 -3.26 -11.34 -12.41
N ARG A 58 -3.77 -10.16 -12.00
CA ARG A 58 -2.93 -9.03 -11.58
C ARG A 58 -2.26 -9.26 -10.22
N PHE A 59 -2.93 -9.95 -9.32
CA PHE A 59 -2.31 -10.40 -8.08
C PHE A 59 -1.15 -11.37 -8.35
N LEU A 60 -1.36 -12.40 -9.18
CA LEU A 60 -0.30 -13.34 -9.55
C LEU A 60 0.86 -12.68 -10.31
N GLU A 61 0.58 -11.69 -11.16
CA GLU A 61 1.62 -10.87 -11.79
C GLU A 61 2.48 -10.16 -10.74
N PHE A 62 1.85 -9.62 -9.70
CA PHE A 62 2.55 -8.98 -8.59
C PHE A 62 3.33 -10.00 -7.75
N CYS A 63 2.77 -11.17 -7.47
CA CYS A 63 3.46 -12.26 -6.77
C CYS A 63 4.71 -12.73 -7.54
N ARG A 64 4.65 -12.85 -8.87
CA ARG A 64 5.84 -13.18 -9.70
C ARG A 64 6.92 -12.11 -9.59
N TYR A 65 6.53 -10.84 -9.59
CA TYR A 65 7.47 -9.75 -9.34
C TYR A 65 8.12 -9.88 -7.96
N LEU A 66 7.35 -10.09 -6.89
CA LEU A 66 7.91 -10.29 -5.55
C LEU A 66 8.86 -11.50 -5.51
N ARG A 67 8.49 -12.61 -6.15
CA ARG A 67 9.36 -13.78 -6.25
C ARG A 67 10.69 -13.48 -6.95
N SER A 68 10.69 -12.63 -7.98
CA SER A 68 11.90 -12.28 -8.74
C SER A 68 12.89 -11.39 -7.95
N LEU A 69 12.49 -10.86 -6.81
CA LEU A 69 13.37 -10.06 -5.94
C LEU A 69 14.28 -10.92 -5.06
N HIS A 70 14.03 -12.21 -4.97
CA HIS A 70 14.76 -13.14 -4.10
C HIS A 70 15.30 -14.32 -4.90
N SER A 71 16.38 -14.95 -4.40
CA SER A 71 16.87 -16.21 -4.95
C SER A 71 15.79 -17.30 -4.92
N PRO A 72 15.68 -18.16 -5.96
CA PRO A 72 14.73 -19.28 -5.98
C PRO A 72 14.85 -20.21 -4.76
N GLU A 73 16.05 -20.32 -4.21
CA GLU A 73 16.34 -21.14 -3.02
C GLU A 73 15.70 -20.59 -1.73
N VAL A 74 15.45 -19.29 -1.70
CA VAL A 74 14.84 -18.65 -0.53
C VAL A 74 13.33 -18.87 -0.57
N ARG A 75 12.77 -19.54 0.45
CA ARG A 75 11.31 -19.64 0.61
C ARG A 75 10.75 -18.27 1.04
N ILE A 76 9.75 -17.78 0.32
CA ILE A 76 9.06 -16.53 0.68
C ILE A 76 7.66 -16.81 1.22
N ALA A 77 7.28 -16.12 2.30
CA ALA A 77 5.91 -16.11 2.81
C ALA A 77 5.24 -14.78 2.45
N ILE A 78 4.12 -14.84 1.73
CA ILE A 78 3.32 -13.67 1.37
C ILE A 78 2.08 -13.65 2.27
N ILE A 79 2.07 -12.72 3.23
CA ILE A 79 0.94 -12.53 4.13
C ILE A 79 -0.06 -11.59 3.45
N CYS A 80 -1.30 -11.99 3.31
CA CYS A 80 -2.35 -11.19 2.68
C CYS A 80 -3.71 -11.39 3.36
N ASP A 81 -4.62 -10.46 3.09
CA ASP A 81 -6.00 -10.55 3.52
C ASP A 81 -6.81 -11.60 2.72
N ASN A 82 -8.00 -11.92 3.21
CA ASN A 82 -8.93 -12.86 2.58
C ASN A 82 -9.69 -12.25 1.39
N PHE A 83 -9.12 -11.28 0.68
CA PHE A 83 -9.74 -10.73 -0.51
C PHE A 83 -9.82 -11.78 -1.63
N SER A 84 -10.99 -11.93 -2.24
CA SER A 84 -11.29 -13.00 -3.21
C SER A 84 -10.21 -13.26 -4.28
N PRO A 85 -9.58 -12.26 -4.91
CA PRO A 85 -8.48 -12.47 -5.85
C PRO A 85 -7.23 -13.10 -5.26
N HIS A 86 -7.02 -13.03 -3.94
CA HIS A 86 -5.86 -13.61 -3.25
C HIS A 86 -6.05 -15.09 -2.95
N LEU A 87 -7.31 -15.54 -2.88
CA LEU A 87 -7.65 -16.87 -2.39
C LEU A 87 -7.35 -17.98 -3.41
N THR A 88 -6.91 -19.10 -2.90
CA THR A 88 -7.03 -20.41 -3.56
C THR A 88 -8.40 -20.97 -3.24
N THR A 89 -9.17 -21.33 -4.27
CA THR A 89 -10.50 -21.90 -4.13
C THR A 89 -10.65 -23.18 -4.94
N VAL A 90 -11.65 -23.99 -4.65
CA VAL A 90 -11.97 -25.21 -5.44
C VAL A 90 -12.19 -24.86 -6.92
N LYS A 91 -12.82 -23.70 -7.21
CA LYS A 91 -13.10 -23.26 -8.59
C LYS A 91 -11.87 -22.62 -9.28
N ASP A 92 -10.92 -22.12 -8.53
CA ASP A 92 -9.73 -21.44 -9.07
C ASP A 92 -8.53 -21.61 -8.13
N GLY A 93 -7.74 -22.64 -8.39
CA GLY A 93 -6.55 -23.02 -7.62
C GLY A 93 -5.25 -22.34 -8.05
N ARG A 94 -5.30 -21.37 -8.99
CA ARG A 94 -4.09 -20.77 -9.58
C ARG A 94 -3.12 -20.16 -8.58
N VAL A 95 -3.63 -19.59 -7.50
CA VAL A 95 -2.77 -18.97 -6.45
C VAL A 95 -1.97 -20.03 -5.72
N GLY A 96 -2.62 -21.10 -5.25
CA GLY A 96 -1.94 -22.20 -4.57
C GLY A 96 -0.99 -22.96 -5.50
N ALA A 97 -1.41 -23.24 -6.74
CA ALA A 97 -0.56 -23.87 -7.73
C ALA A 97 0.71 -23.05 -8.02
N TRP A 98 0.55 -21.71 -8.15
CA TRP A 98 1.69 -20.82 -8.32
C TRP A 98 2.62 -20.85 -7.10
N ALA A 99 2.07 -20.77 -5.89
CA ALA A 99 2.86 -20.78 -4.66
C ALA A 99 3.68 -22.07 -4.54
N ALA A 100 3.06 -23.24 -4.76
CA ALA A 100 3.73 -24.54 -4.73
C ALA A 100 4.88 -24.65 -5.75
N ALA A 101 4.67 -24.10 -6.96
CA ALA A 101 5.66 -24.15 -8.04
C ALA A 101 6.81 -23.15 -7.88
N ASN A 102 6.72 -22.19 -6.95
CA ASN A 102 7.67 -21.07 -6.86
C ASN A 102 8.32 -20.92 -5.50
N ASN A 103 8.40 -21.98 -4.70
CA ASN A 103 8.96 -21.95 -3.33
C ASN A 103 8.38 -20.79 -2.51
N ALA A 104 7.05 -20.63 -2.58
CA ALA A 104 6.33 -19.56 -1.91
C ALA A 104 5.17 -20.11 -1.07
N GLU A 105 4.80 -19.39 -0.03
CA GLU A 105 3.65 -19.68 0.80
C GLU A 105 2.72 -18.45 0.83
N ILE A 106 1.41 -18.69 0.70
CA ILE A 106 0.41 -17.66 0.90
C ILE A 106 -0.21 -17.88 2.27
N ALA A 107 0.04 -16.96 3.19
CA ALA A 107 -0.53 -16.96 4.53
C ALA A 107 -1.65 -15.92 4.62
N TYR A 108 -2.85 -16.37 5.00
CA TYR A 108 -4.01 -15.49 5.11
C TYR A 108 -4.15 -14.97 6.53
N THR A 109 -4.40 -13.66 6.67
CA THR A 109 -4.73 -13.09 7.98
C THR A 109 -6.08 -13.63 8.46
N PRO A 110 -6.27 -13.84 9.78
CA PRO A 110 -7.58 -14.21 10.30
C PRO A 110 -8.64 -13.16 9.96
N THR A 111 -9.90 -13.59 9.86
CA THR A 111 -11.02 -12.68 9.64
C THR A 111 -11.06 -11.62 10.74
N ASN A 112 -11.30 -10.36 10.37
CA ASN A 112 -11.29 -9.19 11.26
C ASN A 112 -9.93 -8.86 11.92
N SER A 113 -8.82 -9.36 11.36
CA SER A 113 -7.47 -9.11 11.87
C SER A 113 -6.58 -8.40 10.84
N SER A 114 -7.13 -7.43 10.12
CA SER A 114 -6.39 -6.65 9.11
C SER A 114 -5.17 -5.92 9.69
N TRP A 115 -5.21 -5.57 10.98
CA TRP A 115 -4.09 -4.97 11.71
C TRP A 115 -2.82 -5.85 11.74
N LEU A 116 -2.93 -7.16 11.52
CA LEU A 116 -1.79 -8.05 11.32
C LEU A 116 -1.11 -7.82 9.96
N ASN A 117 -1.79 -7.20 9.01
CA ASN A 117 -1.22 -6.89 7.70
C ASN A 117 -0.40 -5.59 7.77
N ARG A 118 0.87 -5.72 8.05
CA ARG A 118 1.80 -4.60 8.25
C ARG A 118 1.87 -3.61 7.09
N VAL A 119 1.44 -3.99 5.89
CA VAL A 119 1.40 -3.09 4.73
C VAL A 119 0.36 -1.97 4.87
N GLU A 120 -0.69 -2.15 5.67
CA GLU A 120 -1.73 -1.11 5.87
C GLU A 120 -1.16 0.17 6.47
N ALA A 121 -0.21 0.06 7.41
CA ALA A 121 0.49 1.22 7.96
C ALA A 121 1.22 2.02 6.88
N GLN A 122 1.80 1.32 5.89
CA GLN A 122 2.48 1.95 4.76
C GLN A 122 1.50 2.71 3.86
N PHE A 123 0.26 2.23 3.70
CA PHE A 123 -0.77 2.93 2.92
C PHE A 123 -1.17 4.26 3.57
N THR A 124 -1.26 4.30 4.89
CA THR A 124 -1.57 5.55 5.60
C THR A 124 -0.47 6.59 5.37
N ALA A 125 0.79 6.20 5.50
CA ALA A 125 1.93 7.08 5.24
C ALA A 125 1.99 7.51 3.76
N LEU A 126 1.85 6.57 2.83
CA LEU A 126 1.82 6.85 1.39
C LEU A 126 0.70 7.85 1.03
N ARG A 127 -0.51 7.63 1.58
CA ARG A 127 -1.64 8.54 1.36
C ARG A 127 -1.31 9.94 1.85
N TYR A 128 -0.76 10.06 3.05
CA TYR A 128 -0.42 11.34 3.64
C TYR A 128 0.64 12.11 2.83
N PHE A 129 1.69 11.42 2.38
CA PHE A 129 2.83 12.07 1.71
C PHE A 129 2.65 12.23 0.20
N ALA A 130 1.90 11.35 -0.46
CA ALA A 130 1.81 11.32 -1.91
C ALA A 130 0.44 11.65 -2.49
N LEU A 131 -0.64 11.60 -1.70
CA LEU A 131 -2.01 11.76 -2.21
C LEU A 131 -2.79 12.87 -1.53
N ASP A 132 -2.69 13.02 -0.20
CA ASP A 132 -3.50 14.00 0.53
C ASP A 132 -3.08 15.43 0.18
N GLY A 133 -4.07 16.22 -0.25
CA GLY A 133 -3.87 17.64 -0.61
C GLY A 133 -3.26 17.88 -1.99
N THR A 134 -3.14 16.85 -2.83
CA THR A 134 -2.68 16.97 -4.21
C THR A 134 -3.77 16.60 -5.20
N ASP A 135 -4.05 17.50 -6.15
CA ASP A 135 -4.90 17.19 -7.31
C ASP A 135 -3.98 16.76 -8.45
N HIS A 136 -3.87 15.46 -8.68
CA HIS A 136 -3.09 14.93 -9.79
C HIS A 136 -3.87 15.09 -11.10
N PRO A 137 -3.33 15.79 -12.11
CA PRO A 137 -4.05 16.03 -13.36
C PRO A 137 -4.28 14.75 -14.18
N SER A 138 -3.53 13.67 -13.89
CA SER A 138 -3.71 12.39 -14.56
C SER A 138 -3.31 11.20 -13.67
N HIS A 139 -3.83 10.01 -14.01
CA HIS A 139 -3.36 8.76 -13.39
C HIS A 139 -1.88 8.49 -13.60
N LYS A 140 -1.29 8.98 -14.69
CA LYS A 140 0.15 8.85 -14.96
C LYS A 140 0.97 9.63 -13.93
N GLU A 141 0.57 10.85 -13.63
CA GLU A 141 1.25 11.69 -12.64
C GLU A 141 1.03 11.19 -11.22
N GLN A 142 -0.20 10.77 -10.87
CA GLN A 142 -0.46 10.10 -9.61
C GLN A 142 0.42 8.86 -9.43
N ALA A 143 0.50 8.00 -10.45
CA ALA A 143 1.36 6.81 -10.43
C ALA A 143 2.85 7.16 -10.31
N SER A 144 3.29 8.24 -10.96
CA SER A 144 4.66 8.76 -10.83
C SER A 144 4.96 9.22 -9.40
N MET A 145 4.02 9.95 -8.77
CA MET A 145 4.18 10.39 -7.38
C MET A 145 4.26 9.23 -6.40
N ILE A 146 3.39 8.23 -6.56
CA ILE A 146 3.42 7.02 -5.73
C ILE A 146 4.76 6.28 -5.88
N ARG A 147 5.27 6.12 -7.11
CA ARG A 147 6.58 5.46 -7.33
C ARG A 147 7.72 6.26 -6.71
N ARG A 148 7.74 7.58 -6.86
CA ARG A 148 8.75 8.45 -6.23
C ARG A 148 8.71 8.34 -4.72
N TYR A 149 7.52 8.29 -4.12
CA TYR A 149 7.39 8.05 -2.69
C TYR A 149 7.98 6.70 -2.28
N ILE A 150 7.66 5.61 -3.00
CA ILE A 150 8.18 4.27 -2.71
C ILE A 150 9.71 4.26 -2.79
N ILE A 151 10.29 4.87 -3.82
CA ILE A 151 11.76 4.97 -3.98
C ILE A 151 12.36 5.75 -2.83
N TRP A 152 11.82 6.94 -2.54
CA TRP A 152 12.29 7.77 -1.43
C TRP A 152 12.20 7.03 -0.10
N ARG A 153 11.07 6.40 0.18
CA ARG A 153 10.82 5.61 1.40
C ARG A 153 11.84 4.47 1.54
N ASN A 154 12.12 3.75 0.46
CA ASN A 154 13.08 2.64 0.48
C ASN A 154 14.53 3.10 0.67
N ASN A 155 14.88 4.29 0.16
CA ASN A 155 16.17 4.91 0.42
C ASN A 155 16.33 5.35 1.89
N HIS A 156 15.22 5.50 2.61
CA HIS A 156 15.18 5.80 4.05
C HIS A 156 14.74 4.57 4.86
N ALA A 157 14.95 3.37 4.34
CA ALA A 157 14.74 2.14 5.09
C ALA A 157 15.58 2.19 6.39
N TYR A 158 15.01 1.68 7.48
CA TYR A 158 15.59 1.73 8.84
C TYR A 158 15.69 3.13 9.48
N ASP A 159 15.21 4.20 8.84
CA ASP A 159 15.12 5.51 9.49
C ASP A 159 14.10 5.44 10.66
N GLU A 160 14.60 5.60 11.87
CA GLU A 160 13.77 5.51 13.08
C GLU A 160 12.67 6.59 13.14
N ARG A 161 12.93 7.79 12.59
CA ARG A 161 11.94 8.87 12.56
C ARG A 161 10.79 8.52 11.63
N LEU A 162 11.10 7.99 10.44
CA LEU A 162 10.09 7.51 9.49
C LEU A 162 9.29 6.34 10.07
N ARG A 163 9.95 5.39 10.71
CA ARG A 163 9.29 4.26 11.40
C ARG A 163 8.32 4.73 12.48
N ARG A 164 8.71 5.69 13.31
CA ARG A 164 7.82 6.28 14.33
C ARG A 164 6.59 6.95 13.72
N VAL A 165 6.74 7.67 12.60
CA VAL A 165 5.61 8.31 11.89
C VAL A 165 4.65 7.24 11.35
N VAL A 166 5.16 6.20 10.71
CA VAL A 166 4.36 5.09 10.17
C VAL A 166 3.63 4.34 11.30
N THR A 167 4.30 4.06 12.39
CA THR A 167 3.70 3.38 13.56
C THR A 167 2.59 4.21 14.20
N ARG A 168 2.80 5.52 14.37
CA ARG A 168 1.78 6.42 14.92
C ARG A 168 0.56 6.58 14.02
N ALA A 169 0.73 6.52 12.70
CA ALA A 169 -0.37 6.59 11.76
C ALA A 169 -1.31 5.36 11.85
N ASN A 170 -0.83 4.27 12.44
CA ASN A 170 -1.58 3.02 12.59
C ASN A 170 -2.41 2.95 13.89
N VAL A 171 -2.25 3.91 14.80
CA VAL A 171 -2.88 3.94 16.13
C VAL A 171 -4.09 4.91 16.16
N ALA A 172 -4.40 5.54 15.05
CA ALA A 172 -5.54 6.43 14.87
C ALA A 172 -6.56 5.83 13.90
#